data_eb1d62580264f710ed6fdaa489b08024
#
_entry.id   eb1d62580264f710ed6fdaa489b08024
#
_cell.length_a   1.000
_cell.length_b   1.000
_cell.length_c   1.000
_cell.angle_alpha   90.00
_cell.angle_beta   90.00
_cell.angle_gamma   90.00
#
_symmetry.space_group_name_H-M   'P 1'
#
loop_
_entity.id
_entity.type
_entity.pdbx_description
1 polymer ?
#
loop_
_entity_poly.entity_id
_entity_poly.type
_entity_poly.pdbx_seq_one_letter_code
_entity_poly.pdbx_strand_id
1 'polypeptide(L)'
;MLVTIVAALVLALWPELPGLLTGRLLNGIGVGLMSSTATAYLHDLHHQEYPDRPSSPLPGLVSTAATLGGLALGSLVAGVFAQWGPDPLRTTQLAFAAALIVCLAMALATPETVDRQPAAETRPSRFGLRPGGRAGFASGAALGVFSFAVLGLVTAMGAVILHTELGVSSPFVAGWRLS
;
A
#
# COMPACT_ATOMS: atom_id res chain seq x y z
N MET A 1 -6.78 -1.65 6.39
CA MET A 1 -6.69 -0.33 7.03
C MET A 1 -6.30 -0.39 8.51
N LEU A 2 -7.03 -1.10 9.38
CA LEU A 2 -6.68 -1.16 10.82
C LEU A 2 -5.24 -1.62 11.08
N VAL A 3 -4.80 -2.69 10.42
CA VAL A 3 -3.42 -3.20 10.55
C VAL A 3 -2.38 -2.13 10.16
N THR A 4 -2.66 -1.35 9.11
CA THR A 4 -1.75 -0.28 8.65
C THR A 4 -1.73 0.90 9.62
N ILE A 5 -2.87 1.23 10.23
CA ILE A 5 -2.94 2.26 11.29
C ILE A 5 -2.13 1.81 12.52
N VAL A 6 -2.31 0.56 12.95
CA VAL A 6 -1.52 0.00 14.07
C VAL A 6 -0.03 0.01 13.72
N ALA A 7 0.35 -0.35 12.49
CA ALA A 7 1.74 -0.30 12.04
C ALA A 7 2.32 1.12 12.11
N ALA A 8 1.57 2.13 11.66
CA ALA A 8 2.00 3.52 11.72
C ALA A 8 2.17 4.00 13.18
N LEU A 9 1.28 3.58 14.08
CA LEU A 9 1.41 3.90 15.50
C LEU A 9 2.62 3.21 16.14
N VAL A 10 2.88 1.93 15.82
CA VAL A 10 4.08 1.22 16.28
C VAL A 10 5.34 1.94 15.82
N LEU A 11 5.40 2.36 14.55
CA LEU A 11 6.54 3.10 14.00
C LEU A 11 6.73 4.48 14.64
N ALA A 12 5.64 5.15 15.04
CA ALA A 12 5.68 6.45 15.70
C ALA A 12 6.07 6.37 17.18
N LEU A 13 5.63 5.32 17.89
CA LEU A 13 5.76 5.22 19.35
C LEU A 13 6.96 4.38 19.78
N TRP A 14 7.45 3.48 18.91
CA TRP A 14 8.55 2.59 19.22
C TRP A 14 9.69 2.71 18.19
N PRO A 15 10.56 3.74 18.34
CA PRO A 15 11.62 4.04 17.36
C PRO A 15 12.84 3.12 17.43
N GLU A 16 12.86 2.14 18.34
CA GLU A 16 13.92 1.16 18.45
C GLU A 16 13.89 0.13 17.29
N LEU A 17 15.00 -0.51 17.02
CA LEU A 17 15.14 -1.49 15.92
C LEU A 17 14.05 -2.58 15.91
N PRO A 18 13.68 -3.22 17.04
CA PRO A 18 12.59 -4.20 17.05
C PRO A 18 11.23 -3.60 16.67
N GLY A 19 10.95 -2.38 17.14
CA GLY A 19 9.73 -1.64 16.81
C GLY A 19 9.66 -1.29 15.33
N LEU A 20 10.77 -0.82 14.75
CA LEU A 20 10.87 -0.51 13.33
C LEU A 20 10.65 -1.75 12.45
N LEU A 21 11.25 -2.89 12.80
CA LEU A 21 11.07 -4.14 12.07
C LEU A 21 9.63 -4.64 12.16
N THR A 22 9.06 -4.63 13.37
CA THR A 22 7.68 -5.06 13.60
C THR A 22 6.69 -4.15 12.87
N GLY A 23 6.88 -2.84 12.96
CA GLY A 23 6.04 -1.86 12.27
C GLY A 23 6.12 -2.01 10.74
N ARG A 24 7.30 -2.26 10.19
CA ARG A 24 7.48 -2.52 8.75
C ARG A 24 6.79 -3.81 8.29
N LEU A 25 6.90 -4.87 9.07
CA LEU A 25 6.23 -6.14 8.77
C LEU A 25 4.71 -5.98 8.78
N LEU A 26 4.16 -5.35 9.82
CA LEU A 26 2.73 -5.07 9.92
C LEU A 26 2.25 -4.15 8.79
N ASN A 27 3.02 -3.13 8.45
CA ASN A 27 2.71 -2.24 7.34
C ASN A 27 2.66 -3.00 6.00
N GLY A 28 3.63 -3.86 5.73
CA GLY A 28 3.64 -4.70 4.53
C GLY A 28 2.42 -5.60 4.41
N ILE A 29 2.04 -6.28 5.50
CA ILE A 29 0.82 -7.09 5.55
C ILE A 29 -0.42 -6.22 5.32
N GLY A 30 -0.51 -5.07 5.98
CA GLY A 30 -1.64 -4.16 5.86
C GLY A 30 -1.81 -3.62 4.45
N VAL A 31 -0.74 -3.16 3.81
CA VAL A 31 -0.74 -2.66 2.44
C VAL A 31 -1.11 -3.77 1.45
N GLY A 32 -0.56 -4.98 1.62
CA GLY A 32 -0.90 -6.12 0.78
C GLY A 32 -2.40 -6.47 0.82
N LEU A 33 -2.99 -6.51 2.02
CA LEU A 33 -4.41 -6.73 2.20
C LEU A 33 -5.26 -5.61 1.60
N MET A 34 -4.85 -4.36 1.76
CA MET A 34 -5.56 -3.20 1.19
C MET A 34 -5.53 -3.21 -0.33
N SER A 35 -4.37 -3.43 -0.93
CA SER A 35 -4.21 -3.47 -2.39
C SER A 35 -5.05 -4.57 -3.03
N SER A 36 -5.04 -5.78 -2.47
CA SER A 36 -5.84 -6.89 -2.99
C SER A 36 -7.34 -6.62 -2.89
N THR A 37 -7.80 -6.09 -1.75
CA THR A 37 -9.22 -5.76 -1.54
C THR A 37 -9.67 -4.61 -2.45
N ALA A 38 -8.87 -3.55 -2.58
CA ALA A 38 -9.18 -2.41 -3.42
C ALA A 38 -9.28 -2.79 -4.90
N THR A 39 -8.37 -3.65 -5.38
CA THR A 39 -8.40 -4.14 -6.77
C THR A 39 -9.65 -5.00 -7.02
N ALA A 40 -9.99 -5.91 -6.09
CA ALA A 40 -11.19 -6.71 -6.21
C ALA A 40 -12.45 -5.83 -6.23
N TYR A 41 -12.54 -4.85 -5.33
CA TYR A 41 -13.65 -3.92 -5.25
C TYR A 41 -13.83 -3.08 -6.54
N LEU A 42 -12.72 -2.62 -7.13
CA LEU A 42 -12.75 -1.93 -8.42
C LEU A 42 -13.30 -2.80 -9.56
N HIS A 43 -12.93 -4.08 -9.57
CA HIS A 43 -13.45 -5.03 -10.55
C HIS A 43 -14.95 -5.26 -10.35
N ASP A 44 -15.41 -5.43 -9.12
CA ASP A 44 -16.81 -5.66 -8.80
C ASP A 44 -17.67 -4.46 -9.18
N LEU A 45 -17.25 -3.24 -8.85
CA LEU A 45 -17.93 -2.00 -9.23
C LEU A 45 -18.01 -1.85 -10.75
N HIS A 46 -16.91 -2.09 -11.45
CA HIS A 46 -16.89 -1.99 -12.91
C HIS A 46 -17.83 -3.01 -13.55
N HIS A 47 -17.89 -4.22 -13.01
CA HIS A 47 -18.79 -5.26 -13.53
C HIS A 47 -20.27 -4.96 -13.28
N GLN A 48 -20.59 -4.31 -12.16
CA GLN A 48 -21.95 -3.86 -11.86
C GLN A 48 -22.39 -2.71 -12.78
N GLU A 49 -21.51 -1.77 -13.06
CA GLU A 49 -21.83 -0.59 -13.87
C GLU A 49 -21.80 -0.87 -15.37
N TYR A 50 -20.95 -1.79 -15.81
CA TYR A 50 -20.78 -2.16 -17.22
C TYR A 50 -20.86 -3.67 -17.45
N PRO A 51 -22.03 -4.30 -17.28
CA PRO A 51 -22.18 -5.76 -17.41
C PRO A 51 -21.84 -6.28 -18.81
N ASP A 52 -22.01 -5.44 -19.85
CA ASP A 52 -21.70 -5.79 -21.24
C ASP A 52 -20.21 -5.73 -21.59
N ARG A 53 -19.35 -5.30 -20.67
CA ARG A 53 -17.90 -5.15 -20.88
C ARG A 53 -17.07 -5.86 -19.81
N PRO A 54 -17.22 -7.16 -19.60
CA PRO A 54 -16.56 -7.89 -18.50
C PRO A 54 -15.04 -7.96 -18.65
N SER A 55 -14.49 -7.76 -19.86
CA SER A 55 -13.06 -7.89 -20.17
C SER A 55 -12.34 -6.52 -20.28
N SER A 56 -12.91 -5.46 -19.72
CA SER A 56 -12.30 -4.14 -19.79
C SER A 56 -10.98 -4.07 -18.99
N PRO A 57 -9.90 -3.49 -19.52
CA PRO A 57 -8.65 -3.29 -18.80
C PRO A 57 -8.69 -2.12 -17.81
N LEU A 58 -9.78 -1.34 -17.80
CA LEU A 58 -9.92 -0.12 -17.00
C LEU A 58 -9.67 -0.32 -15.49
N PRO A 59 -10.26 -1.32 -14.81
CA PRO A 59 -10.02 -1.51 -13.37
C PRO A 59 -8.54 -1.76 -13.05
N GLY A 60 -7.85 -2.53 -13.90
CA GLY A 60 -6.41 -2.78 -13.76
C GLY A 60 -5.56 -1.52 -13.97
N LEU A 61 -5.89 -0.72 -14.99
CA LEU A 61 -5.21 0.54 -15.26
C LEU A 61 -5.41 1.56 -14.12
N VAL A 62 -6.63 1.69 -13.61
CA VAL A 62 -6.93 2.59 -12.48
C VAL A 62 -6.19 2.14 -11.22
N SER A 63 -6.19 0.84 -10.92
CA SER A 63 -5.47 0.28 -9.77
C SER A 63 -3.95 0.54 -9.86
N THR A 64 -3.37 0.34 -11.04
CA THR A 64 -1.94 0.59 -11.29
C THR A 64 -1.63 2.09 -11.18
N ALA A 65 -2.41 2.95 -11.80
CA ALA A 65 -2.24 4.40 -11.75
C ALA A 65 -2.37 4.92 -10.31
N ALA A 66 -3.34 4.42 -9.55
CA ALA A 66 -3.52 4.77 -8.14
C ALA A 66 -2.33 4.33 -7.28
N THR A 67 -1.76 3.14 -7.55
CA THR A 67 -0.59 2.63 -6.84
C THR A 67 0.66 3.47 -7.12
N LEU A 68 0.95 3.75 -8.40
CA LEU A 68 2.11 4.56 -8.79
C LEU A 68 1.95 6.03 -8.36
N GLY A 69 0.77 6.61 -8.56
CA GLY A 69 0.46 7.96 -8.12
C GLY A 69 0.52 8.11 -6.60
N GLY A 70 0.03 7.12 -5.86
CA GLY A 70 0.13 7.07 -4.40
C GLY A 70 1.57 6.99 -3.91
N LEU A 71 2.43 6.23 -4.60
CA LEU A 71 3.85 6.12 -4.27
C LEU A 71 4.57 7.47 -4.47
N ALA A 72 4.32 8.12 -5.61
CA ALA A 72 4.90 9.43 -5.93
C ALA A 72 4.43 10.52 -4.96
N LEU A 73 3.12 10.64 -4.74
CA LEU A 73 2.55 11.60 -3.79
C LEU A 73 3.01 11.33 -2.36
N GLY A 74 3.09 10.06 -1.96
CA GLY A 74 3.56 9.66 -0.64
C GLY A 74 5.00 10.11 -0.37
N SER A 75 5.89 9.94 -1.36
CA SER A 75 7.29 10.39 -1.25
C SER A 75 7.40 11.91 -1.14
N LEU A 76 6.60 12.66 -1.91
CA LEU A 76 6.56 14.13 -1.84
C LEU A 76 6.07 14.60 -0.49
N VAL A 77 4.95 14.08 -0.01
CA VAL A 77 4.37 14.43 1.29
C VAL A 77 5.32 14.09 2.43
N ALA A 78 5.95 12.91 2.39
CA ALA A 78 6.95 12.52 3.37
C ALA A 78 8.16 13.46 3.35
N GLY A 79 8.63 13.88 2.17
CA GLY A 79 9.70 14.86 2.00
C GLY A 79 9.36 16.23 2.61
N VAL A 80 8.12 16.70 2.42
CA VAL A 80 7.63 17.95 3.04
C VAL A 80 7.66 17.85 4.57
N PHE A 81 7.11 16.78 5.15
CA PHE A 81 7.14 16.61 6.61
C PHE A 81 8.55 16.42 7.16
N ALA A 82 9.43 15.75 6.41
CA ALA A 82 10.84 15.59 6.78
C ALA A 82 11.60 16.93 6.80
N GLN A 83 11.25 17.85 5.91
CA GLN A 83 11.90 19.16 5.81
C GLN A 83 11.44 20.15 6.88
N TRP A 84 10.13 20.21 7.16
CA TRP A 84 9.52 21.25 7.98
C TRP A 84 8.90 20.74 9.28
N GLY A 85 8.84 19.45 9.49
CA GLY A 85 8.29 18.86 10.71
C GLY A 85 9.24 18.98 11.91
N PRO A 86 8.73 19.29 13.11
CA PRO A 86 9.56 19.40 14.32
C PRO A 86 10.19 18.05 14.74
N ASP A 87 9.54 16.93 14.43
CA ASP A 87 10.01 15.57 14.64
C ASP A 87 9.63 14.73 13.40
N PRO A 88 10.50 14.73 12.36
CA PRO A 88 10.12 14.22 11.03
C PRO A 88 9.59 12.79 11.04
N LEU A 89 10.20 11.92 11.86
CA LEU A 89 9.83 10.51 11.91
C LEU A 89 8.42 10.32 12.48
N ARG A 90 8.15 10.94 13.62
CA ARG A 90 6.86 10.85 14.30
C ARG A 90 5.75 11.59 13.55
N THR A 91 6.03 12.83 13.14
CA THR A 91 5.05 13.67 12.45
C THR A 91 4.56 13.03 11.16
N THR A 92 5.47 12.46 10.35
CA THR A 92 5.11 11.76 9.12
C THR A 92 4.23 10.55 9.39
N GLN A 93 4.57 9.71 10.38
CA GLN A 93 3.79 8.53 10.72
C GLN A 93 2.41 8.87 11.29
N LEU A 94 2.32 9.89 12.13
CA LEU A 94 1.04 10.36 12.68
C LEU A 94 0.14 10.98 11.62
N ALA A 95 0.70 11.78 10.71
CA ALA A 95 -0.04 12.36 9.59
C ALA A 95 -0.59 11.25 8.66
N PHE A 96 0.23 10.23 8.39
CA PHE A 96 -0.18 9.07 7.61
C PHE A 96 -1.28 8.26 8.33
N ALA A 97 -1.14 8.03 9.64
CA ALA A 97 -2.18 7.39 10.44
C ALA A 97 -3.50 8.18 10.42
N ALA A 98 -3.45 9.51 10.56
CA ALA A 98 -4.62 10.37 10.47
C ALA A 98 -5.30 10.27 9.10
N ALA A 99 -4.52 10.32 8.01
CA ALA A 99 -5.05 10.13 6.65
C ALA A 99 -5.73 8.77 6.49
N LEU A 100 -5.13 7.70 7.02
CA LEU A 100 -5.73 6.36 6.99
C LEU A 100 -7.03 6.26 7.80
N ILE A 101 -7.14 6.98 8.93
CA ILE A 101 -8.38 7.04 9.71
C ILE A 101 -9.48 7.74 8.91
N VAL A 102 -9.17 8.82 8.23
CA VAL A 102 -10.13 9.52 7.35
C VAL A 102 -10.56 8.58 6.20
N CYS A 103 -9.62 7.92 5.54
CA CYS A 103 -9.93 6.95 4.50
C CYS A 103 -10.77 5.77 5.02
N LEU A 104 -10.50 5.31 6.25
CA LEU A 104 -11.30 4.26 6.89
C LEU A 104 -12.72 4.75 7.16
N ALA A 105 -12.89 5.97 7.68
CA ALA A 105 -14.20 6.56 7.91
C ALA A 105 -14.99 6.71 6.60
N MET A 106 -14.35 7.15 5.52
CA MET A 106 -14.95 7.23 4.19
C MET A 106 -15.36 5.84 3.68
N ALA A 107 -14.49 4.83 3.85
CA ALA A 107 -14.78 3.46 3.43
C ALA A 107 -15.96 2.85 4.21
N LEU A 108 -16.08 3.16 5.50
CA LEU A 108 -17.20 2.72 6.33
C LEU A 108 -18.52 3.45 6.00
N ALA A 109 -18.42 4.67 5.48
CA ALA A 109 -19.58 5.44 5.00
C ALA A 109 -20.06 5.03 3.60
N THR A 110 -19.24 4.27 2.86
CA THR A 110 -19.61 3.77 1.54
C THR A 110 -20.60 2.61 1.68
N PRO A 111 -21.74 2.60 0.96
CA PRO A 111 -22.71 1.53 1.04
C PRO A 111 -22.09 0.20 0.58
N GLU A 112 -22.45 -0.87 1.27
CA GLU A 112 -22.02 -2.23 0.94
C GLU A 112 -22.62 -2.64 -0.43
N THR A 113 -21.75 -2.91 -1.40
CA THR A 113 -22.16 -3.28 -2.77
C THR A 113 -22.35 -4.79 -2.96
N VAL A 114 -21.95 -5.57 -1.95
CA VAL A 114 -22.06 -7.03 -1.99
C VAL A 114 -23.37 -7.47 -1.37
N ASP A 115 -24.28 -8.03 -2.20
CA ASP A 115 -25.42 -8.79 -1.70
C ASP A 115 -24.90 -9.97 -0.86
N ARG A 116 -25.18 -9.93 0.43
CA ARG A 116 -24.88 -11.07 1.32
C ARG A 116 -25.73 -12.26 0.92
N GLN A 117 -25.23 -13.07 0.01
CA GLN A 117 -25.83 -14.39 -0.21
C GLN A 117 -25.81 -15.16 1.11
N PRO A 118 -26.93 -15.81 1.47
CA PRO A 118 -26.98 -16.61 2.69
C PRO A 118 -25.83 -17.62 2.69
N ALA A 119 -25.06 -17.67 3.76
CA ALA A 119 -23.83 -18.46 3.92
C ALA A 119 -24.01 -20.00 3.83
N ALA A 120 -25.16 -20.46 3.33
CA ALA A 120 -25.56 -21.89 3.35
C ALA A 120 -25.00 -22.73 2.21
N GLU A 121 -24.58 -22.14 1.06
CA GLU A 121 -24.27 -22.97 -0.11
C GLU A 121 -22.87 -22.86 -0.69
N THR A 122 -22.08 -21.87 -0.30
CA THR A 122 -20.70 -21.80 -0.78
C THR A 122 -19.78 -21.63 0.41
N ARG A 123 -19.18 -22.72 0.89
CA ARG A 123 -17.98 -22.64 1.72
C ARG A 123 -16.89 -22.02 0.85
N PRO A 124 -16.59 -20.71 0.92
CA PRO A 124 -15.45 -20.17 0.23
C PRO A 124 -14.24 -20.85 0.85
N SER A 125 -13.51 -21.63 0.08
CA SER A 125 -12.22 -22.13 0.49
C SER A 125 -11.34 -20.91 0.67
N ARG A 126 -11.20 -20.45 1.90
CA ARG A 126 -10.49 -19.21 2.26
C ARG A 126 -9.05 -19.18 1.75
N PHE A 127 -8.51 -20.32 1.32
CA PHE A 127 -7.18 -20.51 0.75
C PHE A 127 -7.17 -21.58 -0.35
N GLY A 128 -8.22 -21.67 -1.16
CA GLY A 128 -8.32 -22.64 -2.23
C GLY A 128 -7.54 -22.19 -3.47
N LEU A 129 -6.34 -22.69 -3.65
CA LEU A 129 -5.68 -22.64 -4.93
C LEU A 129 -6.31 -23.69 -5.85
N ARG A 130 -6.65 -23.29 -7.08
CA ARG A 130 -7.12 -24.21 -8.11
C ARG A 130 -6.13 -25.38 -8.25
N PRO A 131 -6.60 -26.64 -8.40
CA PRO A 131 -5.70 -27.76 -8.67
C PRO A 131 -4.77 -27.42 -9.86
N GLY A 132 -3.45 -27.55 -9.66
CA GLY A 132 -2.44 -27.14 -10.67
C GLY A 132 -2.00 -25.67 -10.63
N GLY A 133 -2.68 -24.77 -9.90
CA GLY A 133 -2.36 -23.34 -9.83
C GLY A 133 -1.22 -22.97 -8.86
N ARG A 134 -0.70 -23.93 -8.09
CA ARG A 134 0.35 -23.67 -7.08
C ARG A 134 1.64 -23.09 -7.66
N ALA A 135 2.09 -23.61 -8.79
CA ALA A 135 3.30 -23.12 -9.45
C ALA A 135 3.11 -21.69 -9.97
N GLY A 136 1.98 -21.40 -10.62
CA GLY A 136 1.64 -20.06 -11.08
C GLY A 136 1.50 -19.05 -9.93
N PHE A 137 0.89 -19.46 -8.83
CA PHE A 137 0.81 -18.63 -7.64
C PHE A 137 2.18 -18.35 -7.01
N ALA A 138 3.01 -19.38 -6.87
CA ALA A 138 4.35 -19.25 -6.32
C ALA A 138 5.26 -18.35 -7.18
N SER A 139 5.21 -18.51 -8.51
CA SER A 139 5.96 -17.65 -9.43
C SER A 139 5.48 -16.21 -9.40
N GLY A 140 4.17 -15.97 -9.37
CA GLY A 140 3.60 -14.62 -9.23
C GLY A 140 3.98 -13.97 -7.90
N ALA A 141 3.91 -14.72 -6.80
CA ALA A 141 4.33 -14.23 -5.49
C ALA A 141 5.84 -13.91 -5.45
N ALA A 142 6.68 -14.79 -6.02
CA ALA A 142 8.12 -14.55 -6.12
C ALA A 142 8.42 -13.29 -6.93
N LEU A 143 7.82 -13.12 -8.11
CA LEU A 143 7.96 -11.92 -8.93
C LEU A 143 7.57 -10.66 -8.17
N GLY A 144 6.45 -10.68 -7.44
CA GLY A 144 6.02 -9.57 -6.60
C GLY A 144 7.05 -9.22 -5.53
N VAL A 145 7.53 -10.21 -4.76
CA VAL A 145 8.53 -10.00 -3.71
C VAL A 145 9.82 -9.42 -4.30
N PHE A 146 10.35 -9.99 -5.40
CA PHE A 146 11.57 -9.48 -6.01
C PHE A 146 11.42 -8.07 -6.58
N SER A 147 10.30 -7.77 -7.24
CA SER A 147 10.04 -6.44 -7.80
C SER A 147 10.00 -5.37 -6.70
N PHE A 148 9.29 -5.62 -5.60
CA PHE A 148 9.24 -4.68 -4.49
C PHE A 148 10.55 -4.61 -3.70
N ALA A 149 11.31 -5.71 -3.59
CA ALA A 149 12.62 -5.71 -2.97
C ALA A 149 13.62 -4.85 -3.76
N VAL A 150 13.63 -4.96 -5.09
CA VAL A 150 14.47 -4.12 -5.96
C VAL A 150 14.07 -2.65 -5.84
N LEU A 151 12.78 -2.35 -5.89
CA LEU A 151 12.29 -0.98 -5.71
C LEU A 151 12.70 -0.40 -4.35
N GLY A 152 12.55 -1.17 -3.28
CA GLY A 152 12.96 -0.78 -1.93
C GLY A 152 14.48 -0.54 -1.82
N LEU A 153 15.29 -1.39 -2.47
CA LEU A 153 16.74 -1.23 -2.50
C LEU A 153 17.15 0.04 -3.27
N VAL A 154 16.57 0.26 -4.44
CA VAL A 154 16.87 1.44 -5.27
C VAL A 154 16.49 2.72 -4.54
N THR A 155 15.32 2.76 -3.89
CA THR A 155 14.91 3.95 -3.12
C THR A 155 15.80 4.18 -1.90
N ALA A 156 16.21 3.13 -1.20
CA ALA A 156 17.12 3.24 -0.06
C ALA A 156 18.53 3.71 -0.49
N MET A 157 19.07 3.13 -1.55
CA MET A 157 20.38 3.52 -2.08
C MET A 157 20.36 4.92 -2.70
N GLY A 158 19.26 5.30 -3.37
CA GLY A 158 19.07 6.64 -3.93
C GLY A 158 19.18 7.72 -2.86
N ALA A 159 18.58 7.53 -1.70
CA ALA A 159 18.69 8.46 -0.58
C ALA A 159 20.12 8.58 -0.06
N VAL A 160 20.86 7.47 0.06
CA VAL A 160 22.25 7.45 0.50
C VAL A 160 23.16 8.16 -0.51
N ILE A 161 23.02 7.86 -1.80
CA ILE A 161 23.84 8.47 -2.87
C ILE A 161 23.59 9.99 -2.94
N LEU A 162 22.34 10.44 -2.86
CA LEU A 162 22.00 11.86 -2.84
C LEU A 162 22.66 12.59 -1.68
N HIS A 163 22.72 11.96 -0.52
CA HIS A 163 23.34 12.56 0.66
C HIS A 163 24.87 12.55 0.58
N THR A 164 25.50 11.46 0.14
CA THR A 164 26.95 11.28 0.19
C THR A 164 27.67 11.89 -1.00
N GLU A 165 27.14 11.74 -2.22
CA GLU A 165 27.82 12.15 -3.44
C GLU A 165 27.43 13.56 -3.91
N LEU A 166 26.18 13.94 -3.73
CA LEU A 166 25.67 15.23 -4.21
C LEU A 166 25.57 16.29 -3.11
N GLY A 167 25.87 15.94 -1.87
CA GLY A 167 25.79 16.87 -0.73
C GLY A 167 24.37 17.44 -0.50
N VAL A 168 23.36 16.83 -1.08
CA VAL A 168 21.95 17.28 -0.96
C VAL A 168 21.43 16.82 0.40
N SER A 169 21.46 17.74 1.35
CA SER A 169 20.95 17.50 2.72
C SER A 169 19.45 17.74 2.87
N SER A 170 18.77 18.23 1.80
CA SER A 170 17.35 18.53 1.85
C SER A 170 16.50 17.28 1.59
N PRO A 171 15.72 16.79 2.58
CA PRO A 171 14.83 15.64 2.40
C PRO A 171 13.75 15.87 1.34
N PHE A 172 13.32 17.12 1.12
CA PHE A 172 12.36 17.48 0.10
C PHE A 172 12.88 17.23 -1.31
N VAL A 173 14.13 17.63 -1.59
CA VAL A 173 14.78 17.41 -2.89
C VAL A 173 15.00 15.91 -3.15
N ALA A 174 15.32 15.15 -2.12
CA ALA A 174 15.41 13.69 -2.20
C ALA A 174 14.05 13.06 -2.56
N GLY A 175 12.96 13.49 -1.93
CA GLY A 175 11.61 13.04 -2.24
C GLY A 175 11.18 13.38 -3.67
N TRP A 176 11.46 14.59 -4.14
CA TRP A 176 11.16 15.02 -5.51
C TRP A 176 11.93 14.24 -6.59
N ARG A 177 13.21 13.92 -6.33
CA ARG A 177 14.05 13.17 -7.29
C ARG A 177 13.72 11.69 -7.39
N LEU A 178 13.04 11.13 -6.39
CA LEU A 178 12.66 9.72 -6.33
C LEU A 178 11.20 9.46 -6.76
N SER A 179 10.42 10.51 -6.98
CA SER A 179 9.06 10.43 -7.51
C SER A 179 9.02 10.60 -9.03
#